data_29ee458afca41e18258f35e14fa211cd
#
_entry.id   29ee458afca41e18258f35e14fa211cd
#
_cell.length_a   1.000
_cell.length_b   1.000
_cell.length_c   1.000
_cell.angle_alpha   90.00
_cell.angle_beta   90.00
_cell.angle_gamma   90.00
#
_symmetry.space_group_name_H-M   'P 1'
#
loop_
_entity.id
_entity.type
_entity.pdbx_description
1 polymer ?
#
loop_
_entity_poly.entity_id
_entity_poly.type
_entity_poly.pdbx_seq_one_letter_code
_entity_poly.pdbx_strand_id
1 'polypeptide(L)'
;MRDWPAFLLALLVAFALWYSLQERAPVVERSLKVPLQVVGLGEGRRALGLPREVLLRLRGPAPLLEGRALPVSAYLDLSGAEGEVVREVRVAAPQGVEVLEVVPARVGVVVEVEAQRQIPVEVLAKGAWVLTDPAFVEAVGPESQVEAAVSAVGLDLGDEVVLFPLGPEGPLEGVELRPNRVRVVERREA
;
A
#
# COMPACT_ATOMS: atom_id res chain seq x y z
N MET A 1 68.54 11.04 -28.67
CA MET A 1 67.42 11.91 -29.09
C MET A 1 66.17 11.46 -28.35
N ARG A 2 65.58 12.36 -27.69
CA ARG A 2 64.59 12.05 -26.64
C ARG A 2 63.24 11.74 -27.28
N ASP A 3 62.72 10.53 -27.03
CA ASP A 3 61.40 10.06 -27.50
C ASP A 3 60.23 10.73 -26.73
N TRP A 4 60.36 12.09 -26.56
CA TRP A 4 59.38 12.92 -25.91
C TRP A 4 57.96 12.80 -26.48
N PRO A 5 57.74 12.72 -27.82
CA PRO A 5 56.40 12.53 -28.35
C PRO A 5 55.83 11.15 -28.06
N ALA A 6 56.64 10.12 -28.03
CA ALA A 6 56.18 8.79 -27.63
C ALA A 6 55.78 8.71 -26.17
N PHE A 7 56.48 9.40 -25.27
CA PHE A 7 56.13 9.52 -23.87
C PHE A 7 54.81 10.26 -23.66
N LEU A 8 54.62 11.39 -24.36
CA LEU A 8 53.37 12.13 -24.33
C LEU A 8 52.18 11.32 -24.82
N LEU A 9 52.36 10.58 -25.92
CA LEU A 9 51.31 9.70 -26.43
C LEU A 9 50.95 8.59 -25.43
N ALA A 10 51.95 7.96 -24.83
CA ALA A 10 51.72 6.94 -23.81
C ALA A 10 50.99 7.48 -22.57
N LEU A 11 51.36 8.69 -22.14
CA LEU A 11 50.70 9.37 -21.03
C LEU A 11 49.25 9.72 -21.35
N LEU A 12 48.94 10.18 -22.56
CA LEU A 12 47.62 10.51 -23.02
C LEU A 12 46.73 9.28 -23.12
N VAL A 13 47.27 8.16 -23.63
CA VAL A 13 46.57 6.87 -23.66
C VAL A 13 46.30 6.33 -22.26
N ALA A 14 47.28 6.40 -21.36
CA ALA A 14 47.13 5.99 -19.98
C ALA A 14 46.07 6.82 -19.23
N PHE A 15 46.06 8.15 -19.46
CA PHE A 15 45.04 9.05 -18.89
C PHE A 15 43.65 8.75 -19.44
N ALA A 16 43.52 8.53 -20.75
CA ALA A 16 42.26 8.18 -21.38
C ALA A 16 41.69 6.85 -20.84
N LEU A 17 42.57 5.84 -20.69
CA LEU A 17 42.19 4.56 -20.07
C LEU A 17 41.80 4.71 -18.61
N TRP A 18 42.54 5.48 -17.81
CA TRP A 18 42.25 5.75 -16.43
C TRP A 18 40.91 6.49 -16.30
N TYR A 19 40.65 7.51 -17.11
CA TYR A 19 39.41 8.26 -17.14
C TYR A 19 38.20 7.36 -17.50
N SER A 20 38.36 6.51 -18.53
CA SER A 20 37.32 5.55 -18.95
C SER A 20 37.01 4.50 -17.88
N LEU A 21 37.98 4.13 -17.04
CA LEU A 21 37.78 3.22 -15.91
C LEU A 21 37.07 3.91 -14.72
N GLN A 22 37.31 5.20 -14.55
CA GLN A 22 36.74 5.98 -13.44
C GLN A 22 35.27 6.34 -13.67
N GLU A 23 34.78 6.38 -14.90
CA GLU A 23 33.36 6.63 -15.22
C GLU A 23 32.44 5.46 -14.94
N ARG A 24 32.96 4.29 -14.64
CA ARG A 24 32.15 3.13 -14.28
C ARG A 24 31.81 3.18 -12.79
N ALA A 25 30.66 3.82 -12.49
CA ALA A 25 30.11 3.76 -11.15
C ALA A 25 29.95 2.29 -10.70
N PRO A 26 30.36 1.94 -9.46
CA PRO A 26 30.23 0.58 -8.97
C PRO A 26 28.75 0.15 -9.02
N VAL A 27 28.51 -1.04 -9.51
CA VAL A 27 27.19 -1.65 -9.51
C VAL A 27 26.95 -2.28 -8.15
N VAL A 28 25.88 -1.88 -7.50
CA VAL A 28 25.49 -2.36 -6.18
C VAL A 28 24.10 -3.00 -6.23
N GLU A 29 23.82 -3.84 -5.26
CA GLU A 29 22.47 -4.40 -5.04
C GLU A 29 21.85 -3.76 -3.79
N ARG A 30 20.56 -3.46 -3.87
CA ARG A 30 19.80 -2.91 -2.75
C ARG A 30 18.43 -3.55 -2.68
N SER A 31 18.04 -3.94 -1.47
CA SER A 31 16.68 -4.36 -1.16
C SER A 31 15.92 -3.22 -0.50
N LEU A 32 14.71 -2.97 -0.96
CA LEU A 32 13.82 -1.95 -0.39
C LEU A 32 12.36 -2.40 -0.40
N LYS A 33 11.59 -1.91 0.55
CA LYS A 33 10.14 -2.08 0.60
C LYS A 33 9.48 -0.91 -0.10
N VAL A 34 8.56 -1.21 -1.00
CA VAL A 34 7.81 -0.22 -1.78
C VAL A 34 6.32 -0.47 -1.58
N PRO A 35 5.51 0.57 -1.36
CA PRO A 35 4.06 0.41 -1.28
C PRO A 35 3.52 -0.10 -2.61
N LEU A 36 2.59 -1.06 -2.54
CA LEU A 36 1.90 -1.59 -3.71
C LEU A 36 0.75 -0.67 -4.08
N GLN A 37 0.76 -0.17 -5.30
CA GLN A 37 -0.30 0.64 -5.87
C GLN A 37 -1.23 -0.21 -6.73
N VAL A 38 -2.52 0.07 -6.70
CA VAL A 38 -3.50 -0.57 -7.55
C VAL A 38 -3.87 0.37 -8.69
N VAL A 39 -3.87 -0.16 -9.90
CA VAL A 39 -4.27 0.58 -11.10
C VAL A 39 -5.36 -0.21 -11.85
N GLY A 40 -6.23 0.50 -12.56
CA GLY A 40 -7.26 -0.11 -13.40
C GLY A 40 -8.44 -0.73 -12.64
N LEU A 41 -8.58 -0.48 -11.34
CA LEU A 41 -9.77 -0.89 -10.59
C LEU A 41 -10.97 -0.05 -11.07
N GLY A 42 -12.04 -0.72 -11.51
CA GLY A 42 -13.26 -0.06 -11.98
C GLY A 42 -13.95 0.75 -10.90
N GLU A 43 -14.73 1.76 -11.30
CA GLU A 43 -15.55 2.55 -10.38
C GLU A 43 -16.54 1.65 -9.61
N GLY A 44 -16.72 1.94 -8.32
CA GLY A 44 -17.62 1.16 -7.47
C GLY A 44 -17.13 -0.26 -7.18
N ARG A 45 -15.83 -0.54 -7.29
CA ARG A 45 -15.23 -1.82 -6.95
C ARG A 45 -14.18 -1.66 -5.86
N ARG A 46 -14.06 -2.69 -5.03
CA ARG A 46 -13.05 -2.80 -3.97
C ARG A 46 -12.21 -4.05 -4.17
N ALA A 47 -10.95 -3.96 -3.84
CA ALA A 47 -10.02 -5.09 -3.90
C ALA A 47 -9.61 -5.51 -2.50
N LEU A 48 -9.75 -6.80 -2.20
CA LEU A 48 -9.39 -7.44 -0.93
C LEU A 48 -8.15 -8.32 -1.10
N GLY A 49 -7.39 -8.49 -0.02
CA GLY A 49 -6.21 -9.36 -0.02
C GLY A 49 -4.93 -8.71 -0.56
N LEU A 50 -4.91 -7.38 -0.70
CA LEU A 50 -3.74 -6.64 -1.18
C LEU A 50 -2.67 -6.52 -0.08
N PRO A 51 -1.41 -6.92 -0.32
CA PRO A 51 -0.31 -6.58 0.55
C PRO A 51 -0.05 -5.07 0.52
N ARG A 52 0.27 -4.49 1.66
CA ARG A 52 0.57 -3.05 1.75
C ARG A 52 1.88 -2.69 1.06
N GLU A 53 2.85 -3.59 1.14
CA GLU A 53 4.20 -3.39 0.63
C GLU A 53 4.71 -4.63 -0.09
N VAL A 54 5.60 -4.43 -1.04
CA VAL A 54 6.38 -5.48 -1.71
C VAL A 54 7.86 -5.24 -1.48
N LEU A 55 8.62 -6.31 -1.31
CA LEU A 55 10.06 -6.26 -1.22
C LEU A 55 10.65 -6.37 -2.63
N LEU A 56 11.46 -5.39 -3.01
CA LEU A 56 12.17 -5.36 -4.29
C LEU A 56 13.67 -5.53 -4.03
N ARG A 57 14.31 -6.36 -4.83
CA ARG A 57 15.77 -6.43 -4.93
C ARG A 57 16.20 -5.85 -6.26
N LEU A 58 16.95 -4.77 -6.19
CA LEU A 58 17.37 -3.97 -7.33
C LEU A 58 18.89 -4.00 -7.46
N ARG A 59 19.36 -3.90 -8.70
CA ARG A 59 20.77 -3.81 -9.06
C ARG A 59 20.99 -2.64 -9.99
N GLY A 60 22.02 -1.85 -9.73
CA GLY A 60 22.32 -0.69 -10.58
C GLY A 60 23.50 0.12 -10.07
N PRO A 61 23.82 1.23 -10.75
CA PRO A 61 24.88 2.13 -10.33
C PRO A 61 24.64 2.69 -8.93
N ALA A 62 25.68 2.68 -8.07
CA ALA A 62 25.60 3.16 -6.71
C ALA A 62 24.95 4.56 -6.55
N PRO A 63 25.29 5.56 -7.38
CA PRO A 63 24.67 6.90 -7.27
C PRO A 63 23.14 6.89 -7.45
N LEU A 64 22.60 5.95 -8.25
CA LEU A 64 21.15 5.81 -8.45
C LEU A 64 20.48 5.10 -7.28
N LEU A 65 21.12 4.05 -6.72
CA LEU A 65 20.54 3.23 -5.67
C LEU A 65 20.74 3.79 -4.25
N GLU A 66 21.79 4.58 -4.03
CA GLU A 66 22.10 5.18 -2.72
C GLU A 66 21.42 6.54 -2.51
N GLY A 67 20.80 7.10 -3.53
CA GLY A 67 20.04 8.35 -3.44
C GLY A 67 18.87 8.27 -2.45
N ARG A 68 18.53 9.41 -1.82
CA ARG A 68 17.42 9.50 -0.84
C ARG A 68 16.05 9.21 -1.43
N ALA A 69 15.85 9.44 -2.70
CA ALA A 69 14.59 9.23 -3.42
C ALA A 69 14.86 8.41 -4.68
N LEU A 70 14.72 7.09 -4.58
CA LEU A 70 14.76 6.24 -5.75
C LEU A 70 13.35 6.20 -6.36
N PRO A 71 13.15 6.67 -7.60
CA PRO A 71 11.84 6.68 -8.25
C PRO A 71 11.46 5.28 -8.75
N VAL A 72 11.19 4.39 -7.80
CA VAL A 72 10.72 3.03 -8.06
C VAL A 72 9.31 2.91 -7.51
N SER A 73 8.41 2.38 -8.32
CA SER A 73 7.03 2.10 -7.93
C SER A 73 6.65 0.67 -8.28
N ALA A 74 5.86 0.05 -7.42
CA ALA A 74 5.27 -1.25 -7.66
C ALA A 74 3.76 -1.10 -7.82
N TYR A 75 3.18 -1.74 -8.83
CA TYR A 75 1.75 -1.64 -9.09
C TYR A 75 1.16 -2.96 -9.54
N LEU A 76 -0.12 -3.11 -9.24
CA LEU A 76 -0.95 -4.25 -9.62
C LEU A 76 -2.04 -3.76 -10.56
N ASP A 77 -2.09 -4.30 -11.77
CA ASP A 77 -3.12 -3.95 -12.76
C ASP A 77 -4.33 -4.85 -12.57
N LEU A 78 -5.43 -4.25 -12.14
CA LEU A 78 -6.72 -4.91 -11.94
C LEU A 78 -7.75 -4.54 -13.01
N SER A 79 -7.31 -4.03 -14.17
CA SER A 79 -8.21 -3.71 -15.28
C SER A 79 -9.03 -4.94 -15.67
N GLY A 80 -10.37 -4.78 -15.68
CA GLY A 80 -11.31 -5.86 -16.02
C GLY A 80 -11.32 -7.04 -15.04
N ALA A 81 -10.72 -6.92 -13.85
CA ALA A 81 -10.74 -7.97 -12.86
C ALA A 81 -12.09 -8.04 -12.15
N GLU A 82 -12.60 -9.27 -11.93
CA GLU A 82 -13.81 -9.58 -11.18
C GLU A 82 -13.62 -10.88 -10.40
N GLY A 83 -14.15 -10.93 -9.17
CA GLY A 83 -14.01 -12.08 -8.31
C GLY A 83 -12.57 -12.34 -7.89
N GLU A 84 -12.24 -13.61 -7.68
CA GLU A 84 -10.90 -14.02 -7.27
C GLU A 84 -9.97 -14.08 -8.49
N VAL A 85 -8.91 -13.28 -8.44
CA VAL A 85 -7.92 -13.19 -9.51
C VAL A 85 -6.51 -13.20 -8.95
N VAL A 86 -5.58 -13.79 -9.69
CA VAL A 86 -4.15 -13.71 -9.40
C VAL A 86 -3.50 -12.80 -10.43
N ARG A 87 -2.78 -11.80 -9.97
CA ARG A 87 -2.07 -10.84 -10.82
C ARG A 87 -0.59 -10.76 -10.47
N GLU A 88 0.21 -10.47 -11.48
CA GLU A 88 1.65 -10.26 -11.31
C GLU A 88 1.92 -8.80 -10.92
N VAL A 89 2.82 -8.63 -9.95
CA VAL A 89 3.28 -7.30 -9.53
C VAL A 89 4.22 -6.75 -10.58
N ARG A 90 3.89 -5.59 -11.13
CA ARG A 90 4.74 -4.86 -12.07
C ARG A 90 5.53 -3.79 -11.35
N VAL A 91 6.76 -3.59 -11.77
CA VAL A 91 7.68 -2.61 -11.18
C VAL A 91 8.11 -1.63 -12.26
N ALA A 92 7.96 -0.35 -11.98
CA ALA A 92 8.55 0.71 -12.78
C ALA A 92 9.84 1.16 -12.08
N ALA A 93 10.97 1.00 -12.77
CA ALA A 93 12.29 1.40 -12.31
C ALA A 93 12.93 2.36 -13.32
N PRO A 94 13.81 3.27 -12.87
CA PRO A 94 14.53 4.18 -13.76
C PRO A 94 15.51 3.44 -14.65
N GLN A 95 15.92 4.08 -15.74
CA GLN A 95 16.94 3.52 -16.64
C GLN A 95 18.25 3.25 -15.88
N GLY A 96 18.85 2.07 -16.15
CA GLY A 96 20.08 1.62 -15.51
C GLY A 96 19.86 0.88 -14.19
N VAL A 97 18.63 0.74 -13.71
CA VAL A 97 18.28 -0.09 -12.56
C VAL A 97 17.57 -1.35 -13.03
N GLU A 98 18.13 -2.50 -12.68
CA GLU A 98 17.58 -3.82 -12.96
C GLU A 98 16.82 -4.34 -11.75
N VAL A 99 15.61 -4.88 -11.97
CA VAL A 99 14.83 -5.54 -10.95
C VAL A 99 15.21 -7.02 -10.93
N LEU A 100 15.88 -7.46 -9.86
CA LEU A 100 16.32 -8.85 -9.71
C LEU A 100 15.20 -9.73 -9.15
N GLU A 101 14.44 -9.21 -8.19
CA GLU A 101 13.46 -9.98 -7.47
C GLU A 101 12.32 -9.09 -6.95
N VAL A 102 11.12 -9.63 -6.97
CA VAL A 102 9.90 -9.00 -6.42
C VAL A 102 9.21 -10.02 -5.51
N VAL A 103 8.99 -9.66 -4.25
CA VAL A 103 8.34 -10.56 -3.27
C VAL A 103 7.17 -9.84 -2.60
N PRO A 104 5.95 -10.34 -2.77
CA PRO A 104 5.53 -11.43 -3.63
C PRO A 104 5.51 -11.03 -5.12
N ALA A 105 5.90 -11.95 -6.02
CA ALA A 105 5.85 -11.72 -7.47
C ALA A 105 4.41 -11.74 -8.01
N ARG A 106 3.53 -12.50 -7.37
CA ARG A 106 2.10 -12.61 -7.70
C ARG A 106 1.26 -12.41 -6.47
N VAL A 107 0.13 -11.75 -6.64
CA VAL A 107 -0.82 -11.45 -5.57
C VAL A 107 -2.19 -12.00 -5.95
N GLY A 108 -2.79 -12.79 -5.07
CA GLY A 108 -4.18 -13.19 -5.14
C GLY A 108 -5.05 -12.08 -4.56
N VAL A 109 -6.03 -11.63 -5.31
CA VAL A 109 -6.91 -10.51 -4.97
C VAL A 109 -8.34 -10.91 -5.26
N VAL A 110 -9.25 -10.55 -4.36
CA VAL A 110 -10.69 -10.65 -4.60
C VAL A 110 -11.22 -9.27 -4.92
N VAL A 111 -11.80 -9.11 -6.12
CA VAL A 111 -12.41 -7.85 -6.57
C VAL A 111 -13.92 -7.97 -6.46
N GLU A 112 -14.51 -7.15 -5.61
CA GLU A 112 -15.95 -7.13 -5.35
C GLU A 112 -16.55 -5.77 -5.67
N VAL A 113 -17.88 -5.75 -5.83
CA VAL A 113 -18.66 -4.52 -5.97
C VAL A 113 -18.68 -3.81 -4.61
N GLU A 114 -18.60 -2.49 -4.63
CA GLU A 114 -18.80 -1.67 -3.44
C GLU A 114 -20.29 -1.65 -3.09
N ALA A 115 -20.61 -2.06 -1.87
CA ALA A 115 -21.97 -2.03 -1.33
C ALA A 115 -22.09 -1.04 -0.19
N GLN A 116 -23.32 -0.63 0.09
CA GLN A 116 -23.68 0.28 1.19
C GLN A 116 -24.84 -0.31 1.96
N ARG A 117 -24.76 -0.27 3.29
CA ARG A 117 -25.81 -0.77 4.17
C ARG A 117 -25.86 0.04 5.47
N GLN A 118 -27.06 0.33 5.95
CA GLN A 118 -27.24 0.89 7.28
C GLN A 118 -27.13 -0.20 8.34
N ILE A 119 -26.30 0.04 9.35
CA ILE A 119 -26.11 -0.85 10.49
C ILE A 119 -26.32 -0.08 11.80
N PRO A 120 -26.84 -0.75 12.85
CA PRO A 120 -27.06 -0.11 14.13
C PRO A 120 -25.75 0.23 14.84
N VAL A 121 -25.79 1.29 15.64
CA VAL A 121 -24.69 1.69 16.50
C VAL A 121 -24.90 1.07 17.88
N GLU A 122 -23.88 0.36 18.37
CA GLU A 122 -23.85 -0.21 19.71
C GLU A 122 -22.67 0.37 20.49
N VAL A 123 -22.94 0.98 21.65
CA VAL A 123 -21.87 1.51 22.49
C VAL A 123 -21.74 0.65 23.74
N LEU A 124 -20.54 0.10 23.91
CA LEU A 124 -20.20 -0.72 25.08
C LEU A 124 -19.92 0.19 26.26
N ALA A 125 -20.84 0.22 27.22
CA ALA A 125 -20.72 0.94 28.49
C ALA A 125 -20.86 -0.02 29.67
N LYS A 126 -20.13 0.22 30.76
CA LYS A 126 -20.24 -0.60 31.99
C LYS A 126 -21.53 -0.25 32.74
N GLY A 127 -22.54 -1.14 32.66
CA GLY A 127 -23.76 -1.01 33.46
C GLY A 127 -24.66 0.14 33.05
N ALA A 128 -24.58 0.59 31.83
CA ALA A 128 -25.41 1.67 31.29
C ALA A 128 -25.88 1.38 29.88
N TRP A 129 -27.04 1.86 29.53
CA TRP A 129 -27.53 1.93 28.16
C TRP A 129 -27.19 3.30 27.59
N VAL A 130 -26.58 3.33 26.42
CA VAL A 130 -26.16 4.57 25.76
C VAL A 130 -26.97 4.76 24.50
N LEU A 131 -27.62 5.91 24.38
CA LEU A 131 -28.28 6.36 23.17
C LEU A 131 -27.32 7.29 22.40
N THR A 132 -27.19 7.04 21.11
CA THR A 132 -26.32 7.80 20.23
C THR A 132 -27.09 8.51 19.13
N ASP A 133 -26.54 9.61 18.66
CA ASP A 133 -27.01 10.31 17.48
C ASP A 133 -25.85 10.44 16.46
N PRO A 134 -25.98 9.83 15.28
CA PRO A 134 -27.07 8.95 14.83
C PRO A 134 -27.07 7.55 15.50
N ALA A 135 -28.25 6.92 15.55
CA ALA A 135 -28.42 5.54 16.05
C ALA A 135 -28.04 4.47 14.99
N PHE A 136 -27.97 4.87 13.74
CA PHE A 136 -27.54 4.04 12.60
C PHE A 136 -26.46 4.75 11.80
N VAL A 137 -25.50 4.00 11.29
CA VAL A 137 -24.47 4.51 10.41
C VAL A 137 -24.42 3.70 9.13
N GLU A 138 -23.92 4.30 8.07
CA GLU A 138 -23.76 3.64 6.80
C GLU A 138 -22.41 2.91 6.76
N ALA A 139 -22.46 1.61 6.53
CA ALA A 139 -21.29 0.77 6.25
C ALA A 139 -21.06 0.72 4.75
N VAL A 140 -19.89 1.13 4.28
CA VAL A 140 -19.50 1.18 2.88
C VAL A 140 -18.24 0.34 2.68
N GLY A 141 -18.26 -0.57 1.73
CA GLY A 141 -17.13 -1.43 1.46
C GLY A 141 -17.42 -2.54 0.46
N PRO A 142 -16.58 -3.56 0.37
CA PRO A 142 -16.83 -4.74 -0.44
C PRO A 142 -18.13 -5.41 -0.01
N GLU A 143 -18.91 -5.89 -0.98
CA GLU A 143 -20.25 -6.45 -0.76
C GLU A 143 -20.25 -7.54 0.31
N SER A 144 -19.33 -8.50 0.24
CA SER A 144 -19.22 -9.59 1.23
C SER A 144 -18.97 -9.10 2.66
N GLN A 145 -18.17 -8.04 2.81
CA GLN A 145 -17.85 -7.46 4.11
C GLN A 145 -19.01 -6.63 4.66
N VAL A 146 -19.70 -5.89 3.78
CA VAL A 146 -20.88 -5.09 4.17
C VAL A 146 -22.05 -6.00 4.54
N GLU A 147 -22.23 -7.11 3.84
CA GLU A 147 -23.24 -8.13 4.20
C GLU A 147 -22.95 -8.79 5.55
N ALA A 148 -21.68 -9.02 5.85
CA ALA A 148 -21.23 -9.57 7.13
C ALA A 148 -21.29 -8.56 8.29
N ALA A 149 -21.43 -7.25 8.02
CA ALA A 149 -21.48 -6.24 9.06
C ALA A 149 -22.79 -6.34 9.87
N VAL A 150 -22.67 -6.61 11.18
CA VAL A 150 -23.80 -6.74 12.10
C VAL A 150 -24.11 -5.42 12.77
N SER A 151 -23.09 -4.76 13.31
CA SER A 151 -23.22 -3.49 14.04
C SER A 151 -21.96 -2.64 13.95
N ALA A 152 -22.09 -1.36 14.28
CA ALA A 152 -20.96 -0.47 14.50
C ALA A 152 -20.74 -0.29 16.00
N VAL A 153 -19.62 -0.78 16.51
CA VAL A 153 -19.36 -0.84 17.95
C VAL A 153 -18.36 0.23 18.36
N GLY A 154 -18.64 0.91 19.46
CA GLY A 154 -17.74 1.87 20.09
C GLY A 154 -17.65 1.69 21.60
N LEU A 155 -16.60 2.24 22.21
CA LEU A 155 -16.42 2.30 23.66
C LEU A 155 -16.88 3.66 24.19
N ASP A 156 -17.70 3.67 25.25
CA ASP A 156 -18.07 4.90 25.93
C ASP A 156 -16.87 5.46 26.73
N LEU A 157 -16.12 6.36 26.09
CA LEU A 157 -14.97 7.05 26.68
C LEU A 157 -15.20 8.55 26.83
N GLY A 158 -16.37 9.07 26.45
CA GLY A 158 -16.71 10.50 26.51
C GLY A 158 -17.94 10.87 25.68
N ASP A 159 -18.06 12.13 25.31
CA ASP A 159 -19.21 12.62 24.56
C ASP A 159 -19.22 12.24 23.08
N GLU A 160 -18.06 11.92 22.52
CA GLU A 160 -17.90 11.39 21.18
C GLU A 160 -17.31 9.99 21.23
N VAL A 161 -17.88 9.08 20.43
CA VAL A 161 -17.47 7.69 20.34
C VAL A 161 -16.99 7.38 18.93
N VAL A 162 -15.79 6.83 18.80
CA VAL A 162 -15.26 6.30 17.53
C VAL A 162 -15.80 4.91 17.33
N LEU A 163 -16.34 4.66 16.15
CA LEU A 163 -16.98 3.41 15.78
C LEU A 163 -16.08 2.51 14.95
N PHE A 164 -16.22 1.21 15.15
CA PHE A 164 -15.57 0.16 14.40
C PHE A 164 -16.63 -0.82 13.87
N PRO A 165 -16.54 -1.23 12.60
CA PRO A 165 -17.48 -2.20 12.05
C PRO A 165 -17.22 -3.59 12.65
N LEU A 166 -18.28 -4.23 13.14
CA LEU A 166 -18.23 -5.57 13.75
C LEU A 166 -19.03 -6.55 12.91
N GLY A 167 -18.43 -7.67 12.59
CA GLY A 167 -19.05 -8.85 12.00
C GLY A 167 -19.15 -10.02 12.98
N PRO A 168 -19.68 -11.17 12.54
CA PRO A 168 -19.86 -12.35 13.40
C PRO A 168 -18.57 -12.92 13.99
N GLU A 169 -17.46 -12.77 13.30
CA GLU A 169 -16.15 -13.31 13.67
C GLU A 169 -15.21 -12.27 14.29
N GLY A 170 -15.61 -11.00 14.31
CA GLY A 170 -14.79 -9.91 14.84
C GLY A 170 -14.83 -8.63 14.02
N PRO A 171 -13.88 -7.71 14.26
CA PRO A 171 -13.77 -6.47 13.51
C PRO A 171 -13.55 -6.73 12.01
N LEU A 172 -14.26 -5.97 11.17
CA LEU A 172 -14.18 -6.07 9.73
C LEU A 172 -13.12 -5.11 9.18
N GLU A 173 -12.19 -5.63 8.38
CA GLU A 173 -11.22 -4.81 7.66
C GLU A 173 -11.78 -4.44 6.28
N GLY A 174 -11.67 -3.17 5.89
CA GLY A 174 -12.12 -2.69 4.58
C GLY A 174 -13.55 -2.14 4.53
N VAL A 175 -14.29 -2.14 5.64
CA VAL A 175 -15.58 -1.44 5.78
C VAL A 175 -15.35 -0.08 6.39
N GLU A 176 -15.80 0.96 5.71
CA GLU A 176 -15.80 2.34 6.20
C GLU A 176 -17.17 2.67 6.81
N LEU A 177 -17.19 3.31 7.97
CA LEU A 177 -18.41 3.80 8.60
C LEU A 177 -18.60 5.28 8.32
N ARG A 178 -19.81 5.67 7.92
CA ARG A 178 -20.18 7.06 7.67
C ARG A 178 -21.45 7.44 8.46
N PRO A 179 -21.34 8.30 9.47
CA PRO A 179 -20.12 8.82 10.08
C PRO A 179 -19.36 7.75 10.87
N ASN A 180 -18.04 7.89 11.03
CA ASN A 180 -17.22 7.02 11.87
C ASN A 180 -17.17 7.44 13.35
N ARG A 181 -17.86 8.52 13.69
CA ARG A 181 -18.02 9.05 15.05
C ARG A 181 -19.46 9.40 15.29
N VAL A 182 -19.92 9.12 16.49
CA VAL A 182 -21.27 9.46 16.95
C VAL A 182 -21.20 10.16 18.28
N ARG A 183 -22.23 10.96 18.56
CA ARG A 183 -22.35 11.66 19.83
C ARG A 183 -23.23 10.86 20.78
N VAL A 184 -22.86 10.82 22.05
CA VAL A 184 -23.69 10.28 23.12
C VAL A 184 -24.75 11.30 23.50
N VAL A 185 -26.01 10.92 23.36
CA VAL A 185 -27.15 11.80 23.69
C VAL A 185 -27.64 11.56 25.09
N GLU A 186 -27.75 10.30 25.49
CA GLU A 186 -28.29 9.93 26.81
C GLU A 186 -27.57 8.70 27.36
N ARG A 187 -27.32 8.70 28.67
CA ARG A 187 -26.84 7.53 29.42
C ARG A 187 -27.87 7.16 30.45
N ARG A 188 -28.37 5.94 30.42
CA ARG A 188 -29.31 5.40 31.43
C ARG A 188 -28.60 4.26 32.16
N GLU A 189 -28.52 4.41 33.49
CA GLU A 189 -28.08 3.31 34.36
C GLU A 189 -29.08 2.17 34.29
N ALA A 190 -28.54 0.92 34.21
CA ALA A 190 -29.34 -0.30 34.11
C ALA A 190 -29.85 -0.78 35.46
#